data_b60d32c868e5bd4f7f2b44241412ea2e
#
_entry.id   b60d32c868e5bd4f7f2b44241412ea2e
#
_cell.length_a   1.000
_cell.length_b   1.000
_cell.length_c   1.000
_cell.angle_alpha   90.00
_cell.angle_beta   90.00
_cell.angle_gamma   90.00
#
_symmetry.space_group_name_H-M   'P 1'
#
loop_
_entity.id
_entity.type
_entity.pdbx_description
1 polymer ?
#
loop_
_entity_poly.entity_id
_entity_poly.type
_entity_poly.pdbx_seq_one_letter_code
_entity_poly.pdbx_strand_id
1 'polypeptide(L)'
;MKQYNRILFVAESGTSRAPMAAGILSEYTLKHPVTIECRGLVVLFPEPLNQKAEAVMISNGINWENFTSTQLEDEDFTDDTLVLTMEHSQLEKIFEKYPSAREENVYVLTELVGDELEILDPYGGSLQSYGLCYETMRKSIIKLVKLL
;
A
#
# COMPACT_ATOMS: atom_id res chain seq x y z
N MET A 1 7.59 -3.15 -17.64
CA MET A 1 6.26 -2.86 -17.03
C MET A 1 5.72 -1.58 -17.65
N LYS A 2 4.40 -1.53 -17.82
CA LYS A 2 3.69 -0.33 -18.27
C LYS A 2 4.01 0.85 -17.35
N GLN A 3 4.04 2.06 -17.91
CA GLN A 3 4.23 3.27 -17.14
C GLN A 3 2.90 3.74 -16.54
N TYR A 4 2.88 3.95 -15.22
CA TYR A 4 1.69 4.40 -14.50
C TYR A 4 1.89 5.83 -13.99
N ASN A 5 0.82 6.59 -13.91
CA ASN A 5 0.83 7.95 -13.35
C ASN A 5 0.47 7.97 -11.87
N ARG A 6 -0.10 6.89 -11.36
CA ARG A 6 -0.56 6.79 -9.98
C ARG A 6 -0.31 5.38 -9.46
N ILE A 7 0.16 5.29 -8.22
CA ILE A 7 0.31 4.01 -7.51
C ILE A 7 -0.55 4.08 -6.27
N LEU A 8 -1.41 3.08 -6.10
CA LEU A 8 -2.38 3.02 -5.02
C LEU A 8 -2.14 1.77 -4.20
N PHE A 9 -1.66 1.95 -2.96
CA PHE A 9 -1.52 0.85 -2.03
C PHE A 9 -2.83 0.60 -1.31
N VAL A 10 -3.24 -0.66 -1.21
CA VAL A 10 -4.51 -1.06 -0.61
C VAL A 10 -4.28 -2.13 0.45
N ALA A 11 -4.90 -1.93 1.61
CA ALA A 11 -4.91 -2.91 2.70
C ALA A 11 -6.30 -2.92 3.35
N GLU A 12 -6.50 -3.70 4.40
CA GLU A 12 -7.84 -3.90 4.97
C GLU A 12 -8.46 -2.60 5.47
N SER A 13 -7.81 -1.91 6.43
CA SER A 13 -8.35 -0.68 7.01
C SER A 13 -7.76 0.60 6.41
N GLY A 14 -6.62 0.50 5.75
CA GLY A 14 -5.93 1.66 5.21
C GLY A 14 -5.24 2.53 6.25
N THR A 15 -5.03 2.03 7.49
CA THR A 15 -4.43 2.82 8.58
C THR A 15 -3.02 2.40 8.96
N SER A 16 -2.53 1.27 8.46
CA SER A 16 -1.19 0.74 8.82
C SER A 16 -0.35 0.38 7.61
N ARG A 17 -0.61 -0.78 6.99
CA ARG A 17 0.25 -1.28 5.90
C ARG A 17 0.25 -0.37 4.67
N ALA A 18 -0.92 0.06 4.23
CA ALA A 18 -1.01 0.89 3.04
C ALA A 18 -0.31 2.25 3.21
N PRO A 19 -0.53 3.00 4.31
CA PRO A 19 0.23 4.24 4.51
C PRO A 19 1.73 4.02 4.73
N MET A 20 2.14 2.93 5.41
CA MET A 20 3.56 2.63 5.52
C MET A 20 4.20 2.40 4.15
N ALA A 21 3.53 1.62 3.29
CA ALA A 21 4.02 1.36 1.92
C ALA A 21 4.11 2.65 1.11
N ALA A 22 3.07 3.47 1.14
CA ALA A 22 3.06 4.74 0.43
C ALA A 22 4.16 5.68 0.94
N GLY A 23 4.35 5.73 2.25
CA GLY A 23 5.42 6.51 2.86
C GLY A 23 6.81 6.07 2.43
N ILE A 24 7.05 4.76 2.42
CA ILE A 24 8.33 4.19 1.96
C ILE A 24 8.59 4.58 0.50
N LEU A 25 7.63 4.33 -0.38
CA LEU A 25 7.82 4.63 -1.80
C LEU A 25 8.06 6.11 -2.05
N SER A 26 7.39 6.98 -1.27
CA SER A 26 7.54 8.43 -1.39
C SER A 26 8.95 8.94 -1.11
N GLU A 27 9.79 8.14 -0.44
CA GLU A 27 11.18 8.50 -0.13
C GLU A 27 12.15 8.22 -1.29
N TYR A 28 11.69 7.59 -2.37
CA TYR A 28 12.52 7.28 -3.52
C TYR A 28 12.25 8.23 -4.67
N THR A 29 13.32 8.55 -5.42
CA THR A 29 13.19 9.32 -6.67
C THR A 29 12.88 8.33 -7.79
N LEU A 30 11.73 8.50 -8.44
CA LEU A 30 11.30 7.65 -9.54
C LEU A 30 11.72 8.26 -10.90
N LYS A 31 11.75 7.42 -11.94
CA LYS A 31 12.15 7.84 -13.29
C LYS A 31 11.23 8.90 -13.88
N HIS A 32 9.97 8.92 -13.45
CA HIS A 32 8.99 9.92 -13.88
C HIS A 32 8.06 10.22 -12.70
N PRO A 33 7.36 11.37 -12.70
CA PRO A 33 6.46 11.71 -11.60
C PRO A 33 5.29 10.73 -11.48
N VAL A 34 5.01 10.28 -10.24
CA VAL A 34 3.91 9.36 -9.93
C VAL A 34 3.21 9.88 -8.69
N THR A 35 1.88 9.90 -8.72
CA THR A 35 1.09 10.17 -7.52
C THR A 35 1.02 8.88 -6.69
N ILE A 36 1.35 8.96 -5.40
CA ILE A 36 1.35 7.81 -4.50
C ILE A 36 0.29 8.02 -3.43
N GLU A 37 -0.67 7.10 -3.37
CA GLU A 37 -1.79 7.19 -2.44
C GLU A 37 -2.06 5.82 -1.83
N CYS A 38 -2.94 5.78 -0.82
CA CYS A 38 -3.34 4.53 -0.18
C CYS A 38 -4.83 4.54 0.12
N ARG A 39 -5.44 3.33 0.21
CA ARG A 39 -6.86 3.13 0.46
C ARG A 39 -7.06 1.95 1.40
N GLY A 40 -8.24 1.91 2.04
CA GLY A 40 -8.69 0.76 2.80
C GLY A 40 -9.82 0.05 2.06
N LEU A 41 -9.87 -1.26 2.18
CA LEU A 41 -10.97 -2.06 1.62
C LEU A 41 -12.27 -1.79 2.36
N VAL A 42 -12.20 -1.63 3.69
CA VAL A 42 -13.36 -1.34 4.53
C VAL A 42 -13.02 -0.16 5.45
N VAL A 43 -13.54 1.01 5.13
CA VAL A 43 -13.37 2.23 5.92
C VAL A 43 -14.75 2.75 6.25
N LEU A 44 -15.23 2.43 7.46
CA LEU A 44 -16.56 2.84 7.90
C LEU A 44 -16.64 4.34 8.17
N PHE A 45 -15.55 4.91 8.64
CA PHE A 45 -15.37 6.35 8.81
C PHE A 45 -13.87 6.66 8.79
N PRO A 46 -13.47 7.88 8.39
CA PRO A 46 -12.05 8.23 8.34
C PRO A 46 -11.37 8.10 9.69
N GLU A 47 -10.21 7.43 9.71
CA GLU A 47 -9.42 7.24 10.92
C GLU A 47 -8.00 7.77 10.72
N PRO A 48 -7.33 8.21 11.80
CA PRO A 48 -5.92 8.61 11.72
C PRO A 48 -5.02 7.39 11.51
N LEU A 49 -3.74 7.62 11.27
CA LEU A 49 -2.74 6.55 11.24
C LEU A 49 -2.81 5.73 12.53
N ASN A 50 -2.67 4.41 12.39
CA ASN A 50 -2.44 3.56 13.55
C ASN A 50 -1.22 4.09 14.29
N GLN A 51 -1.30 4.21 15.62
CA GLN A 51 -0.24 4.84 16.42
C GLN A 51 1.11 4.13 16.30
N LYS A 52 1.12 2.80 16.22
CA LYS A 52 2.36 2.03 16.09
C LYS A 52 2.96 2.18 14.69
N ALA A 53 2.11 2.17 13.67
CA ALA A 53 2.54 2.44 12.29
C ALA A 53 3.14 3.84 12.18
N GLU A 54 2.49 4.84 12.77
CA GLU A 54 2.99 6.22 12.80
C GLU A 54 4.36 6.30 13.48
N ALA A 55 4.51 5.66 14.64
CA ALA A 55 5.78 5.66 15.38
C ALA A 55 6.91 5.06 14.54
N VAL A 56 6.64 3.97 13.84
CA VAL A 56 7.63 3.33 12.96
C VAL A 56 7.98 4.26 11.79
N MET A 57 6.99 4.89 11.18
CA MET A 57 7.23 5.83 10.08
C MET A 57 8.09 7.00 10.55
N ILE A 58 7.75 7.61 11.68
CA ILE A 58 8.50 8.73 12.25
C ILE A 58 9.96 8.33 12.54
N SER A 59 10.17 7.14 13.11
CA SER A 59 11.52 6.65 13.40
C SER A 59 12.36 6.45 12.14
N ASN A 60 11.72 6.36 10.98
CA ASN A 60 12.37 6.25 9.68
C ASN A 60 12.35 7.57 8.89
N GLY A 61 12.04 8.68 9.54
CA GLY A 61 12.07 10.00 8.92
C GLY A 61 10.83 10.36 8.11
N ILE A 62 9.76 9.58 8.21
CA ILE A 62 8.52 9.81 7.46
C ILE A 62 7.49 10.41 8.42
N ASN A 63 7.15 11.67 8.22
CA ASN A 63 6.18 12.37 9.06
C ASN A 63 4.99 12.82 8.22
N TRP A 64 3.86 12.11 8.38
CA TRP A 64 2.61 12.44 7.70
C TRP A 64 1.65 13.11 8.67
N GLU A 65 1.44 14.39 8.49
CA GLU A 65 0.47 15.16 9.27
C GLU A 65 -0.90 15.09 8.59
N ASN A 66 -1.95 15.13 9.42
CA ASN A 66 -3.34 15.21 8.96
C ASN A 66 -3.81 14.03 8.09
N PHE A 67 -3.14 12.88 8.20
CA PHE A 67 -3.58 11.69 7.48
C PHE A 67 -4.92 11.20 8.02
N THR A 68 -5.81 10.81 7.10
CA THR A 68 -7.01 10.04 7.43
C THR A 68 -7.19 8.93 6.39
N SER A 69 -7.73 7.78 6.84
CA SER A 69 -7.98 6.66 5.95
C SER A 69 -9.10 7.00 4.95
N THR A 70 -8.98 6.43 3.74
CA THR A 70 -9.92 6.67 2.65
C THR A 70 -10.39 5.34 2.08
N GLN A 71 -11.68 5.21 1.87
CA GLN A 71 -12.30 4.03 1.29
C GLN A 71 -11.88 3.87 -0.18
N LEU A 72 -11.52 2.63 -0.55
CA LEU A 72 -11.32 2.27 -1.95
C LEU A 72 -12.66 2.33 -2.68
N GLU A 73 -12.68 2.99 -3.83
CA GLU A 73 -13.88 3.16 -4.67
C GLU A 73 -13.62 2.66 -6.08
N ASP A 74 -14.68 2.34 -6.82
CA ASP A 74 -14.55 1.86 -8.20
C ASP A 74 -13.82 2.86 -9.10
N GLU A 75 -13.99 4.16 -8.85
CA GLU A 75 -13.34 5.25 -9.58
C GLU A 75 -11.82 5.27 -9.40
N ASP A 76 -11.29 4.58 -8.38
CA ASP A 76 -9.84 4.47 -8.18
C ASP A 76 -9.17 3.62 -9.26
N PHE A 77 -9.93 2.74 -9.93
CA PHE A 77 -9.40 1.83 -10.95
C PHE A 77 -9.42 2.48 -12.31
N THR A 78 -8.28 3.03 -12.72
CA THR A 78 -8.08 3.63 -14.05
C THR A 78 -6.94 2.93 -14.76
N ASP A 79 -6.84 3.12 -16.07
CA ASP A 79 -5.76 2.51 -16.87
C ASP A 79 -4.38 3.00 -16.45
N ASP A 80 -4.30 4.18 -15.84
CA ASP A 80 -3.05 4.80 -15.42
C ASP A 80 -2.71 4.54 -13.96
N THR A 81 -3.52 3.76 -13.24
CA THR A 81 -3.32 3.47 -11.82
C THR A 81 -2.88 2.03 -11.62
N LEU A 82 -1.73 1.86 -10.97
CA LEU A 82 -1.27 0.56 -10.48
C LEU A 82 -1.78 0.38 -9.06
N VAL A 83 -2.58 -0.68 -8.83
CA VAL A 83 -3.14 -1.00 -7.52
C VAL A 83 -2.36 -2.16 -6.93
N LEU A 84 -1.85 -1.99 -5.72
CA LEU A 84 -1.02 -2.97 -5.03
C LEU A 84 -1.64 -3.34 -3.68
N THR A 85 -1.98 -4.61 -3.51
CA THR A 85 -2.50 -5.14 -2.25
C THR A 85 -1.37 -5.79 -1.43
N MET A 86 -1.64 -6.07 -0.17
CA MET A 86 -0.69 -6.70 0.75
C MET A 86 -0.84 -8.21 0.79
N GLU A 87 -2.05 -8.71 0.51
CA GLU A 87 -2.39 -10.12 0.57
C GLU A 87 -3.23 -10.52 -0.64
N HIS A 88 -3.10 -11.78 -1.03
CA HIS A 88 -3.85 -12.31 -2.17
C HIS A 88 -5.38 -12.28 -1.94
N SER A 89 -5.81 -12.50 -0.69
CA SER A 89 -7.23 -12.41 -0.33
C SER A 89 -7.81 -11.02 -0.60
N GLN A 90 -7.01 -9.98 -0.46
CA GLN A 90 -7.43 -8.60 -0.74
C GLN A 90 -7.62 -8.39 -2.25
N LEU A 91 -6.71 -8.94 -3.04
CA LEU A 91 -6.83 -8.91 -4.50
C LEU A 91 -8.11 -9.60 -4.96
N GLU A 92 -8.42 -10.76 -4.39
CA GLU A 92 -9.65 -11.49 -4.71
C GLU A 92 -10.90 -10.66 -4.38
N LYS A 93 -10.93 -10.01 -3.21
CA LYS A 93 -12.04 -9.14 -2.81
C LYS A 93 -12.22 -7.98 -3.78
N ILE A 94 -11.11 -7.41 -4.29
CA ILE A 94 -11.17 -6.34 -5.27
C ILE A 94 -11.88 -6.79 -6.54
N PHE A 95 -11.49 -7.95 -7.08
CA PHE A 95 -12.10 -8.43 -8.31
C PHE A 95 -13.55 -8.86 -8.13
N GLU A 96 -13.95 -9.28 -6.93
CA GLU A 96 -15.35 -9.58 -6.64
C GLU A 96 -16.23 -8.34 -6.56
N LYS A 97 -15.69 -7.24 -6.05
CA LYS A 97 -16.50 -6.05 -5.71
C LYS A 97 -16.44 -4.93 -6.74
N TYR A 98 -15.32 -4.74 -7.43
CA TYR A 98 -15.10 -3.57 -8.27
C TYR A 98 -15.08 -3.94 -9.76
N PRO A 99 -16.14 -3.58 -10.53
CA PRO A 99 -16.20 -3.91 -11.95
C PRO A 99 -15.10 -3.30 -12.79
N SER A 100 -14.56 -2.15 -12.37
CA SER A 100 -13.51 -1.46 -13.13
C SER A 100 -12.11 -2.00 -12.90
N ALA A 101 -11.93 -2.94 -11.95
CA ALA A 101 -10.63 -3.55 -11.71
C ALA A 101 -10.19 -4.42 -12.90
N ARG A 102 -8.93 -4.29 -13.32
CA ARG A 102 -8.33 -5.03 -14.44
C ARG A 102 -7.13 -5.83 -13.94
N GLU A 103 -7.01 -7.08 -14.40
CA GLU A 103 -5.90 -7.95 -14.02
C GLU A 103 -4.53 -7.33 -14.32
N GLU A 104 -4.40 -6.59 -15.42
CA GLU A 104 -3.14 -5.97 -15.81
C GLU A 104 -2.71 -4.79 -14.93
N ASN A 105 -3.61 -4.29 -14.08
CA ASN A 105 -3.34 -3.11 -13.26
C ASN A 105 -3.45 -3.36 -11.75
N VAL A 106 -3.78 -4.59 -11.32
CA VAL A 106 -3.95 -4.92 -9.91
C VAL A 106 -3.10 -6.14 -9.55
N TYR A 107 -2.22 -5.96 -8.56
CA TYR A 107 -1.30 -7.03 -8.14
C TYR A 107 -1.17 -7.07 -6.62
N VAL A 108 -0.76 -8.22 -6.11
CA VAL A 108 -0.22 -8.31 -4.74
C VAL A 108 1.22 -7.79 -4.82
N LEU A 109 1.58 -6.84 -3.96
CA LEU A 109 2.91 -6.21 -3.98
C LEU A 109 4.04 -7.25 -4.04
N THR A 110 4.01 -8.23 -3.13
CA THR A 110 5.06 -9.23 -3.04
C THR A 110 5.10 -10.14 -4.27
N GLU A 111 3.94 -10.51 -4.81
CA GLU A 111 3.88 -11.32 -6.04
C GLU A 111 4.48 -10.57 -7.23
N LEU A 112 4.16 -9.29 -7.35
CA LEU A 112 4.67 -8.46 -8.46
C LEU A 112 6.19 -8.40 -8.47
N VAL A 113 6.82 -8.31 -7.29
CA VAL A 113 8.28 -8.20 -7.19
C VAL A 113 8.99 -9.54 -7.02
N GLY A 114 8.26 -10.65 -6.99
CA GLY A 114 8.82 -11.99 -6.90
C GLY A 114 9.20 -12.45 -5.50
N ASP A 115 8.63 -11.85 -4.47
CA ASP A 115 8.81 -12.31 -3.08
C ASP A 115 7.82 -13.42 -2.76
N GLU A 116 8.22 -14.35 -1.92
CA GLU A 116 7.42 -15.53 -1.62
C GLU A 116 6.29 -15.29 -0.61
N LEU A 117 6.53 -14.40 0.36
CA LEU A 117 5.60 -14.21 1.48
C LEU A 117 4.82 -12.91 1.35
N GLU A 118 3.54 -12.96 1.73
CA GLU A 118 2.68 -11.78 1.78
C GLU A 118 3.07 -10.88 2.96
N ILE A 119 2.62 -9.62 2.90
CA ILE A 119 2.79 -8.66 3.99
C ILE A 119 1.62 -8.85 4.96
N LEU A 120 1.85 -9.58 6.05
CA LEU A 120 0.82 -9.88 7.03
C LEU A 120 0.47 -8.65 7.89
N ASP A 121 -0.79 -8.61 8.35
CA ASP A 121 -1.29 -7.53 9.18
C ASP A 121 -0.68 -7.60 10.58
N PRO A 122 0.07 -6.58 11.05
CA PRO A 122 0.63 -6.57 12.39
C PRO A 122 -0.38 -6.16 13.46
N TYR A 123 -1.64 -5.90 13.09
CA TYR A 123 -2.67 -5.44 14.02
C TYR A 123 -2.76 -6.31 15.27
N GLY A 124 -2.83 -5.66 16.42
CA GLY A 124 -2.82 -6.35 17.72
C GLY A 124 -1.43 -6.74 18.20
N GLY A 125 -0.41 -6.57 17.37
CA GLY A 125 0.97 -6.89 17.72
C GLY A 125 1.69 -5.75 18.44
N SER A 126 2.95 -6.00 18.80
CA SER A 126 3.81 -5.03 19.44
C SER A 126 4.33 -4.00 18.45
N LEU A 127 4.94 -2.92 18.99
CA LEU A 127 5.64 -1.94 18.14
C LEU A 127 6.74 -2.65 17.31
N GLN A 128 7.41 -3.65 17.87
CA GLN A 128 8.42 -4.44 17.17
C GLN A 128 7.81 -5.18 15.96
N SER A 129 6.59 -5.72 16.10
CA SER A 129 5.88 -6.38 14.99
C SER A 129 5.61 -5.41 13.84
N TYR A 130 5.25 -4.17 14.16
CA TYR A 130 5.06 -3.13 13.16
C TYR A 130 6.38 -2.76 12.48
N GLY A 131 7.48 -2.70 13.25
CA GLY A 131 8.81 -2.46 12.71
C GLY A 131 9.26 -3.56 11.75
N LEU A 132 8.99 -4.82 12.07
CA LEU A 132 9.29 -5.95 11.19
C LEU A 132 8.45 -5.91 9.91
N CYS A 133 7.18 -5.56 10.03
CA CYS A 133 6.29 -5.36 8.88
C CYS A 133 6.84 -4.29 7.95
N TYR A 134 7.25 -3.16 8.51
CA TYR A 134 7.85 -2.05 7.77
C TYR A 134 9.10 -2.49 7.01
N GLU A 135 10.03 -3.20 7.68
CA GLU A 135 11.27 -3.65 7.06
C GLU A 135 11.03 -4.68 5.94
N THR A 136 10.10 -5.60 6.15
CA THR A 136 9.71 -6.56 5.12
C THR A 136 9.16 -5.84 3.89
N MET A 137 8.28 -4.87 4.13
CA MET A 137 7.67 -4.07 3.07
C MET A 137 8.70 -3.22 2.33
N ARG A 138 9.65 -2.63 3.06
CA ARG A 138 10.71 -1.83 2.46
C ARG A 138 11.53 -2.63 1.47
N LYS A 139 11.84 -3.88 1.78
CA LYS A 139 12.57 -4.77 0.86
C LYS A 139 11.81 -5.01 -0.44
N SER A 140 10.51 -5.23 -0.35
CA SER A 140 9.66 -5.41 -1.54
C SER A 140 9.56 -4.12 -2.35
N ILE A 141 9.44 -2.98 -1.67
CA ILE A 141 9.31 -1.67 -2.35
C ILE A 141 10.61 -1.28 -3.06
N ILE A 142 11.78 -1.63 -2.51
CA ILE A 142 13.05 -1.42 -3.21
C ILE A 142 13.05 -2.15 -4.56
N LYS A 143 12.53 -3.36 -4.59
CA LYS A 143 12.38 -4.12 -5.85
C LYS A 143 11.36 -3.48 -6.78
N LEU A 144 10.26 -2.96 -6.21
CA LEU A 144 9.23 -2.25 -6.99
C LEU A 144 9.81 -1.02 -7.68
N VAL A 145 10.63 -0.24 -6.99
CA VAL A 145 11.27 0.96 -7.54
C VAL A 145 12.04 0.62 -8.82
N LYS A 146 12.68 -0.54 -8.87
CA LYS A 146 13.43 -0.97 -10.05
C LYS A 146 12.54 -1.31 -11.25
N LEU A 147 11.26 -1.62 -11.00
CA LEU A 147 10.28 -1.91 -12.05
C LEU A 147 9.60 -0.65 -12.58
N LEU A 148 9.63 0.44 -11.84
CA LEU A 148 8.91 1.68 -12.18
C LEU A 148 9.67 2.62 -13.12
#